data_f6ce956f9ec346988ce00b3074991bad
#
_entry.id   f6ce956f9ec346988ce00b3074991bad
#
_cell.length_a   1.000
_cell.length_b   1.000
_cell.length_c   1.000
_cell.angle_alpha   90.00
_cell.angle_beta   90.00
_cell.angle_gamma   90.00
#
_symmetry.space_group_name_H-M   'P 1'
#
loop_
_entity.id
_entity.type
_entity.pdbx_description
1 polymer ?
#
loop_
_entity_poly.entity_id
_entity_poly.type
_entity_poly.pdbx_seq_one_letter_code
_entity_poly.pdbx_strand_id
1 'polypeptide(L)'
;MTRPPRLAVVYDDGAVSPGELGVGLAGTADAVFLVPDSPHVAAMRPVLRQLGAVHGLTGDAARDAALVRRLAPDAITTFSELMIRTTAALAEAAQLPYHRPATALLLTDKTLQRAALRRAGVDDVRHASLASPADWPAALAAVGLPAVVKPVRGAGSRHTHPVYEEERAARLVAEVFAGLPDAPPGVPRLVVEELLAGRPSGPLGDYVSVESLCGADGVAHLAVSGKLPLVRPFREPGRYWPHHLAPAEERAVLDLVTRALEALGVRHGLTHTEVKLTPVGPRIIEVNGRLGGHVNGLARTACGVDLVRAAALHALGRHPGVGRLRPGRVHFQHNGLAPTEPCRLLGVHGAARVRARDGVSGYRVFARVGQRLPGGVMTRELDVVWGVADDHDAMVRLIRGALGELSYEFAFADGPRTVAAADCGAWQDGAARPPYDTTPGRGAPGRSG
;
A
#
# COMPACT_ATOMS: atom_id res chain seq x y z
N MET A 1 -4.06 -28.29 -30.46
CA MET A 1 -4.01 -27.03 -29.70
C MET A 1 -3.33 -27.34 -28.37
N THR A 2 -2.22 -26.69 -28.03
CA THR A 2 -1.55 -26.84 -26.73
C THR A 2 -2.46 -26.29 -25.64
N ARG A 3 -2.56 -27.01 -24.52
CA ARG A 3 -3.32 -26.55 -23.32
C ARG A 3 -2.81 -25.18 -22.88
N PRO A 4 -3.71 -24.24 -22.49
CA PRO A 4 -3.27 -23.00 -21.85
C PRO A 4 -2.39 -23.29 -20.62
N PRO A 5 -1.35 -22.49 -20.36
CA PRO A 5 -0.52 -22.69 -19.19
C PRO A 5 -1.34 -22.48 -17.91
N ARG A 6 -1.06 -23.27 -16.87
CA ARG A 6 -1.72 -23.19 -15.58
C ARG A 6 -0.93 -22.28 -14.63
N LEU A 7 -1.56 -21.21 -14.14
CA LEU A 7 -0.98 -20.30 -13.17
C LEU A 7 -1.62 -20.51 -11.78
N ALA A 8 -0.82 -20.91 -10.81
CA ALA A 8 -1.25 -20.90 -9.43
C ALA A 8 -1.20 -19.47 -8.87
N VAL A 9 -2.34 -18.98 -8.39
CA VAL A 9 -2.46 -17.69 -7.69
C VAL A 9 -2.73 -17.97 -6.21
N VAL A 10 -1.76 -17.69 -5.35
CA VAL A 10 -1.95 -17.79 -3.89
C VAL A 10 -2.67 -16.52 -3.45
N TYR A 11 -3.96 -16.66 -3.15
CA TYR A 11 -4.87 -15.53 -3.03
C TYR A 11 -5.38 -15.33 -1.60
N ASP A 12 -5.29 -14.12 -1.11
CA ASP A 12 -6.03 -13.55 0.03
C ASP A 12 -6.23 -12.05 -0.23
N ASP A 13 -6.71 -11.29 0.76
CA ASP A 13 -6.82 -9.83 0.69
C ASP A 13 -5.49 -9.20 0.25
N GLY A 14 -5.55 -8.30 -0.73
CA GLY A 14 -4.33 -7.77 -1.34
C GLY A 14 -4.56 -6.65 -2.36
N ALA A 15 -3.54 -6.40 -3.15
CA ALA A 15 -3.45 -5.27 -4.06
C ALA A 15 -4.36 -5.36 -5.30
N VAL A 16 -4.87 -6.55 -5.61
CA VAL A 16 -5.62 -6.83 -6.85
C VAL A 16 -6.93 -7.53 -6.52
N SER A 17 -8.01 -6.96 -7.02
CA SER A 17 -9.36 -7.53 -6.86
C SER A 17 -9.58 -8.76 -7.74
N PRO A 18 -10.53 -9.66 -7.41
CA PRO A 18 -10.91 -10.78 -8.28
C PRO A 18 -11.31 -10.34 -9.71
N GLY A 19 -11.94 -9.18 -9.85
CA GLY A 19 -12.30 -8.64 -11.17
C GLY A 19 -11.07 -8.30 -12.02
N GLU A 20 -10.03 -7.72 -11.41
CA GLU A 20 -8.76 -7.44 -12.10
C GLU A 20 -8.02 -8.74 -12.45
N LEU A 21 -8.05 -9.75 -11.57
CA LEU A 21 -7.52 -11.09 -11.88
C LEU A 21 -8.23 -11.70 -13.09
N GLY A 22 -9.57 -11.66 -13.12
CA GLY A 22 -10.34 -12.17 -14.25
C GLY A 22 -9.96 -11.53 -15.56
N VAL A 23 -9.80 -10.22 -15.60
CA VAL A 23 -9.40 -9.48 -16.80
C VAL A 23 -7.94 -9.75 -17.19
N GLY A 24 -7.02 -9.65 -16.24
CA GLY A 24 -5.58 -9.76 -16.51
C GLY A 24 -5.15 -11.19 -16.89
N LEU A 25 -5.82 -12.22 -16.37
CA LEU A 25 -5.50 -13.62 -16.66
C LEU A 25 -6.22 -14.17 -17.89
N ALA A 26 -7.31 -13.53 -18.33
CA ALA A 26 -8.07 -13.96 -19.51
C ALA A 26 -7.19 -14.11 -20.75
N GLY A 27 -7.21 -15.30 -21.36
CA GLY A 27 -6.40 -15.63 -22.54
C GLY A 27 -4.89 -15.70 -22.29
N THR A 28 -4.44 -15.57 -21.03
CA THR A 28 -3.02 -15.65 -20.64
C THR A 28 -2.70 -16.98 -19.98
N ALA A 29 -3.51 -17.41 -19.03
CA ALA A 29 -3.35 -18.65 -18.30
C ALA A 29 -4.67 -19.14 -17.70
N ASP A 30 -4.77 -20.46 -17.47
CA ASP A 30 -5.80 -21.07 -16.65
C ASP A 30 -5.44 -20.84 -15.16
N ALA A 31 -6.26 -20.07 -14.46
CA ALA A 31 -6.02 -19.75 -13.06
C ALA A 31 -6.39 -20.93 -12.12
N VAL A 32 -5.52 -21.23 -11.17
CA VAL A 32 -5.78 -22.11 -10.04
C VAL A 32 -5.53 -21.33 -8.76
N PHE A 33 -6.57 -21.10 -7.98
CA PHE A 33 -6.48 -20.33 -6.75
C PHE A 33 -6.15 -21.24 -5.57
N LEU A 34 -5.07 -20.92 -4.85
CA LEU A 34 -4.68 -21.53 -3.59
C LEU A 34 -4.99 -20.55 -2.47
N VAL A 35 -5.88 -20.91 -1.57
CA VAL A 35 -6.47 -19.95 -0.63
C VAL A 35 -6.40 -20.43 0.81
N PRO A 36 -6.02 -19.59 1.78
CA PRO A 36 -6.14 -19.92 3.20
C PRO A 36 -7.60 -19.91 3.64
N ASP A 37 -7.84 -20.35 4.87
CA ASP A 37 -9.13 -20.14 5.54
C ASP A 37 -9.14 -18.74 6.18
N SER A 38 -9.72 -17.77 5.48
CA SER A 38 -9.85 -16.39 5.95
C SER A 38 -11.26 -15.84 5.67
N PRO A 39 -11.74 -14.86 6.47
CA PRO A 39 -13.02 -14.20 6.23
C PRO A 39 -13.11 -13.55 4.84
N HIS A 40 -12.01 -12.98 4.36
CA HIS A 40 -11.91 -12.38 3.02
C HIS A 40 -12.12 -13.44 1.94
N VAL A 41 -11.39 -14.55 2.04
CA VAL A 41 -11.51 -15.68 1.09
C VAL A 41 -12.91 -16.26 1.12
N ALA A 42 -13.52 -16.44 2.30
CA ALA A 42 -14.89 -16.93 2.42
C ALA A 42 -15.89 -16.06 1.62
N ALA A 43 -15.75 -14.73 1.71
CA ALA A 43 -16.59 -13.77 0.98
C ALA A 43 -16.31 -13.78 -0.54
N MET A 44 -15.06 -13.97 -0.96
CA MET A 44 -14.66 -13.92 -2.38
C MET A 44 -14.71 -15.26 -3.10
N ARG A 45 -14.81 -16.38 -2.38
CA ARG A 45 -14.82 -17.73 -2.95
C ARG A 45 -15.82 -17.95 -4.09
N PRO A 46 -17.06 -17.46 -4.03
CA PRO A 46 -18.02 -17.60 -5.15
C PRO A 46 -17.50 -16.95 -6.45
N VAL A 47 -16.86 -15.77 -6.33
CA VAL A 47 -16.31 -15.06 -7.49
C VAL A 47 -15.06 -15.77 -8.02
N LEU A 48 -14.15 -16.21 -7.14
CA LEU A 48 -12.96 -16.95 -7.53
C LEU A 48 -13.27 -18.23 -8.30
N ARG A 49 -14.34 -18.95 -7.90
CA ARG A 49 -14.80 -20.16 -8.60
C ARG A 49 -15.29 -19.92 -10.03
N GLN A 50 -15.69 -18.69 -10.36
CA GLN A 50 -16.05 -18.31 -11.74
C GLN A 50 -14.79 -18.05 -12.59
N LEU A 51 -13.66 -17.75 -11.94
CA LEU A 51 -12.39 -17.42 -12.61
C LEU A 51 -11.48 -18.65 -12.78
N GLY A 52 -11.64 -19.67 -11.93
CA GLY A 52 -10.80 -20.87 -11.98
C GLY A 52 -11.05 -21.84 -10.81
N ALA A 53 -10.29 -22.93 -10.79
CA ALA A 53 -10.36 -23.90 -9.72
C ALA A 53 -9.84 -23.30 -8.40
N VAL A 54 -10.53 -23.58 -7.28
CA VAL A 54 -10.18 -23.03 -5.94
C VAL A 54 -9.88 -24.17 -4.98
N HIS A 55 -8.67 -24.21 -4.45
CA HIS A 55 -8.19 -25.21 -3.50
C HIS A 55 -7.81 -24.55 -2.17
N GLY A 56 -8.28 -25.11 -1.06
CA GLY A 56 -7.93 -24.66 0.28
C GLY A 56 -6.52 -25.08 0.68
N LEU A 57 -5.76 -24.15 1.23
CA LEU A 57 -4.51 -24.43 1.95
C LEU A 57 -4.86 -24.83 3.39
N THR A 58 -4.10 -25.77 3.92
CA THR A 58 -4.31 -26.30 5.27
C THR A 58 -3.47 -25.60 6.33
N GLY A 59 -2.44 -24.83 5.90
CA GLY A 59 -1.40 -24.29 6.77
C GLY A 59 -0.32 -25.31 7.17
N ASP A 60 -0.50 -26.59 6.81
CA ASP A 60 0.52 -27.62 6.95
C ASP A 60 1.43 -27.61 5.71
N ALA A 61 2.70 -27.31 5.90
CA ALA A 61 3.66 -27.12 4.82
C ALA A 61 3.80 -28.37 3.93
N ALA A 62 3.76 -29.58 4.49
CA ALA A 62 3.93 -30.81 3.74
C ALA A 62 2.69 -31.13 2.88
N ARG A 63 1.51 -30.95 3.45
CA ARG A 63 0.22 -31.15 2.74
C ARG A 63 0.03 -30.13 1.62
N ASP A 64 0.33 -28.88 1.91
CA ASP A 64 0.18 -27.79 0.95
C ASP A 64 1.21 -27.91 -0.20
N ALA A 65 2.44 -28.32 0.10
CA ALA A 65 3.45 -28.65 -0.91
C ALA A 65 3.03 -29.86 -1.78
N ALA A 66 2.46 -30.91 -1.18
CA ALA A 66 1.92 -32.05 -1.92
C ALA A 66 0.75 -31.67 -2.82
N LEU A 67 -0.12 -30.76 -2.37
CA LEU A 67 -1.20 -30.20 -3.17
C LEU A 67 -0.66 -29.50 -4.42
N VAL A 68 0.30 -28.58 -4.28
CA VAL A 68 0.86 -27.83 -5.41
C VAL A 68 1.54 -28.76 -6.40
N ARG A 69 2.36 -29.72 -5.92
CA ARG A 69 2.99 -30.73 -6.81
C ARG A 69 1.96 -31.54 -7.59
N ARG A 70 0.84 -31.95 -6.94
CA ARG A 70 -0.24 -32.69 -7.63
C ARG A 70 -0.97 -31.84 -8.67
N LEU A 71 -1.18 -30.56 -8.39
CA LEU A 71 -1.81 -29.61 -9.32
C LEU A 71 -0.90 -29.31 -10.52
N ALA A 72 0.41 -29.48 -10.34
CA ALA A 72 1.44 -29.25 -11.36
C ALA A 72 1.22 -27.96 -12.16
N PRO A 73 1.18 -26.77 -11.52
CA PRO A 73 1.07 -25.52 -12.25
C PRO A 73 2.36 -25.21 -13.00
N ASP A 74 2.26 -24.50 -14.11
CA ASP A 74 3.40 -24.07 -14.92
C ASP A 74 4.11 -22.85 -14.28
N ALA A 75 3.40 -22.10 -13.42
CA ALA A 75 3.92 -20.96 -12.66
C ALA A 75 3.10 -20.69 -11.40
N ILE A 76 3.66 -19.86 -10.51
CA ILE A 76 3.00 -19.44 -9.26
C ILE A 76 3.23 -17.94 -9.02
N THR A 77 2.22 -17.26 -8.47
CA THR A 77 2.32 -15.85 -8.09
C THR A 77 1.36 -15.49 -6.95
N THR A 78 1.52 -14.30 -6.39
CA THR A 78 0.54 -13.67 -5.49
C THR A 78 0.49 -12.15 -5.69
N PHE A 79 -0.64 -11.57 -5.35
CA PHE A 79 -0.86 -10.12 -5.25
C PHE A 79 -1.22 -9.69 -3.81
N SER A 80 -1.10 -10.62 -2.87
CA SER A 80 -1.38 -10.40 -1.45
C SER A 80 -0.08 -10.37 -0.63
N GLU A 81 0.11 -9.29 0.14
CA GLU A 81 1.23 -9.17 1.10
C GLU A 81 1.24 -10.34 2.09
N LEU A 82 0.04 -10.77 2.51
CA LEU A 82 -0.13 -11.85 3.48
C LEU A 82 0.36 -13.21 2.95
N MET A 83 0.37 -13.38 1.63
CA MET A 83 0.66 -14.67 0.98
C MET A 83 2.08 -14.78 0.41
N ILE A 84 2.92 -13.74 0.50
CA ILE A 84 4.27 -13.75 -0.08
C ILE A 84 5.11 -14.93 0.48
N ARG A 85 5.13 -15.13 1.80
CA ARG A 85 5.91 -16.23 2.42
C ARG A 85 5.36 -17.60 2.04
N THR A 86 4.04 -17.76 2.07
CA THR A 86 3.38 -19.00 1.66
C THR A 86 3.67 -19.30 0.19
N THR A 87 3.56 -18.30 -0.68
CA THR A 87 3.88 -18.46 -2.10
C THR A 87 5.33 -18.89 -2.31
N ALA A 88 6.28 -18.28 -1.59
CA ALA A 88 7.69 -18.65 -1.69
C ALA A 88 7.96 -20.09 -1.25
N ALA A 89 7.37 -20.54 -0.16
CA ALA A 89 7.51 -21.92 0.31
C ALA A 89 6.90 -22.94 -0.67
N LEU A 90 5.72 -22.61 -1.23
CA LEU A 90 5.06 -23.47 -2.23
C LEU A 90 5.84 -23.51 -3.55
N ALA A 91 6.37 -22.37 -3.98
CA ALA A 91 7.22 -22.26 -5.18
C ALA A 91 8.49 -23.10 -5.04
N GLU A 92 9.18 -22.99 -3.91
CA GLU A 92 10.38 -23.80 -3.63
C GLU A 92 10.06 -25.29 -3.63
N ALA A 93 8.97 -25.71 -2.95
CA ALA A 93 8.55 -27.10 -2.91
C ALA A 93 8.14 -27.68 -4.27
N ALA A 94 7.67 -26.84 -5.18
CA ALA A 94 7.28 -27.22 -6.53
C ALA A 94 8.35 -26.89 -7.60
N GLN A 95 9.51 -26.36 -7.19
CA GLN A 95 10.60 -25.95 -8.07
C GLN A 95 10.17 -24.90 -9.14
N LEU A 96 9.27 -24.00 -8.74
CA LEU A 96 8.76 -22.92 -9.60
C LEU A 96 9.51 -21.60 -9.34
N PRO A 97 9.72 -20.78 -10.37
CA PRO A 97 10.31 -19.45 -10.19
C PRO A 97 9.43 -18.55 -9.31
N TYR A 98 10.03 -18.03 -8.25
CA TYR A 98 9.45 -17.00 -7.37
C TYR A 98 10.55 -16.44 -6.44
N HIS A 99 10.20 -15.58 -5.47
CA HIS A 99 11.12 -15.17 -4.41
C HIS A 99 11.60 -16.37 -3.60
N ARG A 100 12.89 -16.41 -3.28
CA ARG A 100 13.41 -17.39 -2.30
C ARG A 100 12.77 -17.16 -0.93
N PRO A 101 12.57 -18.17 -0.09
CA PRO A 101 12.00 -18.00 1.26
C PRO A 101 12.72 -16.94 2.10
N ALA A 102 14.05 -16.87 2.02
CA ALA A 102 14.84 -15.83 2.70
C ALA A 102 14.50 -14.42 2.21
N THR A 103 14.35 -14.20 0.90
CA THR A 103 13.92 -12.92 0.31
C THR A 103 12.47 -12.60 0.73
N ALA A 104 11.56 -13.56 0.68
CA ALA A 104 10.17 -13.38 1.10
C ALA A 104 10.07 -12.98 2.58
N LEU A 105 10.97 -13.50 3.43
CA LEU A 105 11.07 -13.11 4.82
C LEU A 105 11.47 -11.63 4.95
N LEU A 106 12.50 -11.18 4.23
CA LEU A 106 12.96 -9.79 4.23
C LEU A 106 11.88 -8.82 3.69
N LEU A 107 11.12 -9.23 2.68
CA LEU A 107 10.06 -8.42 2.09
C LEU A 107 8.83 -8.27 2.99
N THR A 108 8.62 -9.16 3.96
CA THR A 108 7.41 -9.18 4.81
C THR A 108 7.68 -8.93 6.28
N ASP A 109 8.93 -8.66 6.66
CA ASP A 109 9.34 -8.34 8.02
C ASP A 109 10.11 -7.03 8.03
N LYS A 110 9.48 -5.96 8.52
CA LYS A 110 10.03 -4.61 8.49
C LYS A 110 11.33 -4.48 9.26
N THR A 111 11.49 -5.20 10.36
CA THR A 111 12.73 -5.19 11.14
C THR A 111 13.90 -5.81 10.36
N LEU A 112 13.64 -6.98 9.77
CA LEU A 112 14.65 -7.68 8.97
C LEU A 112 14.96 -6.92 7.68
N GLN A 113 13.96 -6.29 7.06
CA GLN A 113 14.14 -5.44 5.89
C GLN A 113 15.06 -4.26 6.21
N ARG A 114 14.80 -3.51 7.29
CA ARG A 114 15.66 -2.40 7.74
C ARG A 114 17.09 -2.87 8.03
N ALA A 115 17.24 -3.98 8.74
CA ALA A 115 18.55 -4.54 9.06
C ALA A 115 19.34 -4.94 7.80
N ALA A 116 18.66 -5.49 6.78
CA ALA A 116 19.29 -5.85 5.51
C ALA A 116 19.72 -4.62 4.72
N LEU A 117 18.87 -3.60 4.58
CA LEU A 117 19.17 -2.35 3.88
C LEU A 117 20.32 -1.60 4.54
N ARG A 118 20.35 -1.53 5.88
CA ARG A 118 21.44 -0.92 6.64
C ARG A 118 22.76 -1.66 6.46
N ARG A 119 22.76 -2.98 6.54
CA ARG A 119 23.95 -3.82 6.34
C ARG A 119 24.56 -3.65 4.95
N ALA A 120 23.70 -3.47 3.95
CA ALA A 120 24.12 -3.23 2.57
C ALA A 120 24.53 -1.76 2.28
N GLY A 121 24.44 -0.86 3.27
CA GLY A 121 24.74 0.56 3.07
C GLY A 121 23.77 1.27 2.12
N VAL A 122 22.54 0.76 1.99
CA VAL A 122 21.51 1.32 1.10
C VAL A 122 20.71 2.40 1.79
N ASP A 123 20.27 2.12 3.03
CA ASP A 123 19.50 3.03 3.87
C ASP A 123 19.82 2.77 5.35
N ASP A 124 19.96 3.82 6.12
CA ASP A 124 20.42 3.79 7.52
C ASP A 124 19.35 4.21 8.53
N VAL A 125 18.06 4.12 8.17
CA VAL A 125 16.94 4.42 9.07
C VAL A 125 17.14 3.71 10.41
N ARG A 126 17.17 4.50 11.50
CA ARG A 126 17.27 3.96 12.85
C ARG A 126 16.00 3.20 13.19
N HIS A 127 16.15 2.01 13.71
CA HIS A 127 15.04 1.16 14.06
C HIS A 127 15.36 0.23 15.22
N ALA A 128 14.32 -0.20 15.92
CA ALA A 128 14.38 -1.23 16.96
C ALA A 128 13.09 -2.06 16.94
N SER A 129 13.17 -3.32 17.33
CA SER A 129 12.00 -4.19 17.42
C SER A 129 11.51 -4.31 18.86
N LEU A 130 10.19 -4.51 19.03
CA LEU A 130 9.56 -4.77 20.31
C LEU A 130 8.87 -6.13 20.27
N ALA A 131 9.24 -7.02 21.18
CA ALA A 131 8.55 -8.28 21.46
C ALA A 131 7.48 -8.09 22.55
N SER A 132 7.67 -7.09 23.41
CA SER A 132 6.76 -6.73 24.50
C SER A 132 6.76 -5.20 24.75
N PRO A 133 5.77 -4.65 25.47
CA PRO A 133 5.80 -3.24 25.89
C PRO A 133 7.02 -2.89 26.75
N ALA A 134 7.60 -3.84 27.48
CA ALA A 134 8.77 -3.63 28.32
C ALA A 134 10.03 -3.27 27.52
N ASP A 135 10.08 -3.57 26.23
CA ASP A 135 11.22 -3.25 25.36
C ASP A 135 11.25 -1.76 24.94
N TRP A 136 10.18 -1.01 25.23
CA TRP A 136 10.02 0.39 24.79
C TRP A 136 11.17 1.30 25.20
N PRO A 137 11.63 1.34 26.48
CA PRO A 137 12.71 2.24 26.87
C PRO A 137 14.02 2.01 26.09
N ALA A 138 14.37 0.74 25.83
CA ALA A 138 15.56 0.40 25.07
C ALA A 138 15.41 0.79 23.59
N ALA A 139 14.22 0.57 23.01
CA ALA A 139 13.93 0.96 21.63
C ALA A 139 13.95 2.49 21.46
N LEU A 140 13.39 3.24 22.42
CA LEU A 140 13.43 4.69 22.42
C LEU A 140 14.88 5.23 22.50
N ALA A 141 15.69 4.65 23.36
CA ALA A 141 17.11 5.02 23.45
C ALA A 141 17.88 4.78 22.13
N ALA A 142 17.54 3.71 21.40
CA ALA A 142 18.18 3.35 20.13
C ALA A 142 17.70 4.22 18.95
N VAL A 143 16.42 4.61 18.93
CA VAL A 143 15.81 5.30 17.77
C VAL A 143 15.70 6.80 18.01
N GLY A 144 15.31 7.23 19.21
CA GLY A 144 14.99 8.63 19.54
C GLY A 144 13.61 9.06 19.07
N LEU A 145 13.23 10.30 19.40
CA LEU A 145 12.01 10.95 18.93
C LEU A 145 12.32 12.06 17.92
N PRO A 146 11.40 12.37 16.99
CA PRO A 146 10.13 11.68 16.75
C PRO A 146 10.32 10.32 16.08
N ALA A 147 9.39 9.39 16.35
CA ALA A 147 9.45 8.02 15.86
C ALA A 147 8.11 7.55 15.27
N VAL A 148 8.14 6.42 14.58
CA VAL A 148 6.94 5.69 14.11
C VAL A 148 6.93 4.31 14.74
N VAL A 149 5.80 3.96 15.37
CA VAL A 149 5.51 2.61 15.86
C VAL A 149 4.56 1.92 14.89
N LYS A 150 4.91 0.75 14.42
CA LYS A 150 4.09 -0.03 13.49
C LYS A 150 4.29 -1.53 13.67
N PRO A 151 3.32 -2.38 13.26
CA PRO A 151 3.52 -3.84 13.26
C PRO A 151 4.70 -4.23 12.38
N VAL A 152 5.47 -5.24 12.83
CA VAL A 152 6.54 -5.85 12.04
C VAL A 152 6.00 -6.38 10.72
N ARG A 153 4.77 -6.93 10.73
CA ARG A 153 4.07 -7.48 9.56
C ARG A 153 2.70 -6.82 9.40
N GLY A 154 2.34 -6.47 8.19
CA GLY A 154 1.05 -5.87 7.87
C GLY A 154 1.13 -4.91 6.68
N ALA A 155 -0.03 -4.42 6.24
CA ALA A 155 -0.21 -3.50 5.13
C ALA A 155 -1.29 -2.45 5.45
N GLY A 156 -1.41 -1.41 4.61
CA GLY A 156 -2.48 -0.40 4.69
C GLY A 156 -2.40 0.49 5.91
N SER A 157 -1.20 0.78 6.43
CA SER A 157 -0.97 1.62 7.60
C SER A 157 -1.68 1.17 8.88
N ARG A 158 -2.11 -0.11 8.96
CA ARG A 158 -2.76 -0.67 10.15
C ARG A 158 -1.84 -0.53 11.35
N HIS A 159 -2.36 0.03 12.46
CA HIS A 159 -1.63 0.27 13.71
C HIS A 159 -0.29 1.01 13.52
N THR A 160 -0.21 1.90 12.52
CA THR A 160 0.96 2.75 12.29
C THR A 160 0.73 4.12 12.92
N HIS A 161 1.54 4.46 13.93
CA HIS A 161 1.36 5.66 14.72
C HIS A 161 2.65 6.48 14.81
N PRO A 162 2.59 7.82 14.62
CA PRO A 162 3.69 8.70 14.94
C PRO A 162 3.77 8.90 16.45
N VAL A 163 4.98 9.05 16.95
CA VAL A 163 5.29 9.27 18.36
C VAL A 163 6.19 10.47 18.48
N TYR A 164 5.75 11.45 19.28
CA TYR A 164 6.46 12.71 19.50
C TYR A 164 6.90 12.90 20.95
N GLU A 165 6.22 12.24 21.91
CA GLU A 165 6.41 12.41 23.35
C GLU A 165 6.52 11.03 24.03
N GLU A 166 7.48 10.89 24.95
CA GLU A 166 7.81 9.62 25.59
C GLU A 166 6.66 9.03 26.41
N GLU A 167 6.04 9.86 27.28
CA GLU A 167 4.96 9.39 28.17
C GLU A 167 3.73 8.89 27.41
N ARG A 168 3.37 9.59 26.33
CA ARG A 168 2.25 9.19 25.46
C ARG A 168 2.57 7.92 24.70
N ALA A 169 3.83 7.76 24.32
CA ALA A 169 4.30 6.62 23.54
C ALA A 169 4.22 5.29 24.28
N ALA A 170 4.60 5.26 25.55
CA ALA A 170 4.54 4.03 26.34
C ALA A 170 3.10 3.49 26.45
N ARG A 171 2.12 4.38 26.64
CA ARG A 171 0.68 4.01 26.65
C ARG A 171 0.24 3.51 25.29
N LEU A 172 0.57 4.24 24.22
CA LEU A 172 0.24 3.84 22.85
C LEU A 172 0.81 2.47 22.50
N VAL A 173 2.08 2.21 22.84
CA VAL A 173 2.71 0.91 22.60
C VAL A 173 1.94 -0.22 23.31
N ALA A 174 1.55 -0.03 24.57
CA ALA A 174 0.76 -1.02 25.32
C ALA A 174 -0.61 -1.25 24.67
N GLU A 175 -1.30 -0.18 24.24
CA GLU A 175 -2.60 -0.25 23.54
C GLU A 175 -2.49 -0.99 22.21
N VAL A 176 -1.46 -0.68 21.42
CA VAL A 176 -1.24 -1.35 20.12
C VAL A 176 -0.93 -2.83 20.35
N PHE A 177 -0.09 -3.18 21.34
CA PHE A 177 0.18 -4.58 21.68
C PHE A 177 -1.07 -5.36 22.05
N ALA A 178 -1.99 -4.75 22.83
CA ALA A 178 -3.25 -5.38 23.22
C ALA A 178 -4.18 -5.66 22.00
N GLY A 179 -4.06 -4.89 20.94
CA GLY A 179 -4.84 -5.09 19.70
C GLY A 179 -4.21 -6.03 18.67
N LEU A 180 -2.98 -6.50 18.90
CA LEU A 180 -2.30 -7.42 17.97
C LEU A 180 -2.60 -8.88 18.31
N PRO A 181 -2.60 -9.81 17.31
CA PRO A 181 -2.67 -11.23 17.56
C PRO A 181 -1.53 -11.70 18.48
N ASP A 182 -1.78 -12.73 19.29
CA ASP A 182 -0.75 -13.31 20.13
C ASP A 182 0.42 -13.89 19.32
N ALA A 183 1.60 -13.86 19.91
CA ALA A 183 2.81 -14.42 19.35
C ALA A 183 3.63 -15.12 20.45
N PRO A 184 4.48 -16.09 20.10
CA PRO A 184 5.39 -16.70 21.06
C PRO A 184 6.25 -15.67 21.77
N PRO A 185 6.62 -15.87 23.05
CA PRO A 185 7.51 -15.00 23.79
C PRO A 185 8.81 -14.70 23.03
N GLY A 186 9.27 -13.46 23.06
CA GLY A 186 10.49 -13.02 22.39
C GLY A 186 10.38 -12.78 20.87
N VAL A 187 9.23 -13.10 20.26
CA VAL A 187 9.02 -12.80 18.84
C VAL A 187 8.61 -11.33 18.67
N PRO A 188 9.37 -10.53 17.90
CA PRO A 188 9.02 -9.13 17.65
C PRO A 188 7.65 -8.99 16.98
N ARG A 189 6.81 -8.11 17.52
CA ARG A 189 5.47 -7.79 17.00
C ARG A 189 5.36 -6.38 16.47
N LEU A 190 6.13 -5.45 17.04
CA LEU A 190 6.23 -4.06 16.60
C LEU A 190 7.66 -3.72 16.21
N VAL A 191 7.80 -2.77 15.31
CA VAL A 191 9.03 -2.06 14.99
C VAL A 191 8.84 -0.58 15.30
N VAL A 192 9.85 0.02 15.90
CA VAL A 192 10.01 1.46 16.08
C VAL A 192 11.02 1.94 15.05
N GLU A 193 10.69 2.98 14.30
CA GLU A 193 11.59 3.59 13.33
C GLU A 193 11.66 5.10 13.56
N GLU A 194 12.77 5.74 13.24
CA GLU A 194 12.81 7.20 13.20
C GLU A 194 11.76 7.74 12.21
N LEU A 195 11.07 8.81 12.58
CA LEU A 195 10.13 9.47 11.70
C LEU A 195 10.89 10.23 10.62
N LEU A 196 10.76 9.79 9.37
CA LEU A 196 11.37 10.47 8.23
C LEU A 196 10.62 11.78 7.94
N ALA A 197 11.27 12.90 8.23
CA ALA A 197 10.76 14.22 7.88
C ALA A 197 10.78 14.40 6.34
N GLY A 198 9.62 14.66 5.75
CA GLY A 198 9.52 14.94 4.32
C GLY A 198 9.93 16.34 3.95
N ARG A 199 10.35 16.55 2.70
CA ARG A 199 10.58 17.88 2.15
C ARG A 199 9.25 18.59 1.85
N PRO A 200 9.21 19.92 1.82
CA PRO A 200 8.04 20.65 1.35
C PRO A 200 7.67 20.22 -0.09
N SER A 201 6.43 19.82 -0.30
CA SER A 201 5.93 19.33 -1.61
C SER A 201 4.63 20.05 -2.04
N GLY A 202 4.27 21.16 -1.38
CA GLY A 202 3.05 21.93 -1.66
C GLY A 202 1.79 21.09 -1.46
N PRO A 203 0.87 21.07 -2.44
CA PRO A 203 -0.37 20.29 -2.36
C PRO A 203 -0.17 18.80 -2.70
N LEU A 204 1.05 18.37 -3.00
CA LEU A 204 1.41 16.99 -3.35
C LEU A 204 2.08 16.29 -2.16
N GLY A 205 2.08 14.96 -2.17
CA GLY A 205 2.73 14.19 -1.11
C GLY A 205 4.26 14.27 -1.18
N ASP A 206 4.88 14.19 -0.03
CA ASP A 206 6.34 14.14 0.15
C ASP A 206 6.90 12.71 0.06
N TYR A 207 6.23 11.85 -0.69
CA TYR A 207 6.63 10.48 -0.95
C TYR A 207 6.11 10.02 -2.31
N VAL A 208 6.76 8.99 -2.84
CA VAL A 208 6.41 8.35 -4.11
C VAL A 208 6.44 6.85 -3.94
N SER A 209 5.88 6.12 -4.90
CA SER A 209 6.12 4.69 -5.04
C SER A 209 6.67 4.33 -6.40
N VAL A 210 7.50 3.28 -6.44
CA VAL A 210 8.11 2.74 -7.66
C VAL A 210 7.61 1.32 -7.88
N GLU A 211 6.99 1.10 -9.03
CA GLU A 211 6.65 -0.23 -9.50
C GLU A 211 7.82 -0.76 -10.33
N SER A 212 8.38 -1.90 -9.93
CA SER A 212 9.51 -2.51 -10.63
C SER A 212 9.22 -3.96 -10.98
N LEU A 213 9.74 -4.39 -12.10
CA LEU A 213 9.77 -5.79 -12.52
C LEU A 213 11.20 -6.30 -12.38
N CYS A 214 11.37 -7.35 -11.59
CA CYS A 214 12.66 -8.00 -11.37
C CYS A 214 12.71 -9.33 -12.10
N GLY A 215 13.76 -9.59 -12.83
CA GLY A 215 13.94 -10.81 -13.60
C GLY A 215 15.41 -11.13 -13.85
N ALA A 216 15.68 -12.06 -14.77
CA ALA A 216 17.04 -12.46 -15.13
C ALA A 216 17.88 -11.29 -15.66
N ASP A 217 17.24 -10.34 -16.37
CA ASP A 217 17.89 -9.17 -16.95
C ASP A 217 18.09 -8.01 -15.95
N GLY A 218 17.79 -8.24 -14.65
CA GLY A 218 17.92 -7.25 -13.59
C GLY A 218 16.60 -6.60 -13.21
N VAL A 219 16.65 -5.32 -12.83
CA VAL A 219 15.52 -4.51 -12.36
C VAL A 219 15.06 -3.55 -13.46
N ALA A 220 13.82 -3.67 -13.88
CA ALA A 220 13.18 -2.71 -14.78
C ALA A 220 12.12 -1.90 -14.02
N HIS A 221 12.33 -0.60 -13.87
CA HIS A 221 11.36 0.29 -13.24
C HIS A 221 10.26 0.67 -14.23
N LEU A 222 9.04 0.21 -13.97
CA LEU A 222 7.89 0.40 -14.86
C LEU A 222 7.25 1.77 -14.68
N ALA A 223 7.10 2.23 -13.45
CA ALA A 223 6.47 3.51 -13.16
C ALA A 223 6.93 4.08 -11.83
N VAL A 224 6.86 5.41 -11.72
CA VAL A 224 6.90 6.13 -10.44
C VAL A 224 5.55 6.79 -10.24
N SER A 225 4.87 6.50 -9.15
CA SER A 225 3.60 7.12 -8.78
C SER A 225 3.86 8.28 -7.83
N GLY A 226 3.36 9.46 -8.17
CA GLY A 226 3.20 10.55 -7.21
C GLY A 226 2.06 10.22 -6.24
N LYS A 227 2.14 10.76 -5.05
CA LYS A 227 1.17 10.54 -3.97
C LYS A 227 0.52 11.86 -3.55
N LEU A 228 -0.71 11.78 -3.08
CA LEU A 228 -1.35 12.89 -2.39
C LEU A 228 -0.86 12.95 -0.93
N PRO A 229 -0.93 14.12 -0.27
CA PRO A 229 -0.51 14.24 1.13
C PRO A 229 -1.25 13.23 2.01
N LEU A 230 -0.51 12.56 2.91
CA LEU A 230 -1.10 11.60 3.83
C LEU A 230 -2.13 12.27 4.77
N VAL A 231 -3.24 11.60 4.96
CA VAL A 231 -4.20 11.92 6.01
C VAL A 231 -3.73 11.27 7.30
N ARG A 232 -3.74 12.02 8.39
CA ARG A 232 -3.26 11.52 9.68
C ARG A 232 -3.91 10.20 10.10
N PRO A 233 -3.13 9.31 10.77
CA PRO A 233 -1.69 9.48 11.04
C PRO A 233 -0.80 9.18 9.83
N PHE A 234 -1.12 8.20 8.95
CA PHE A 234 -0.38 7.81 7.74
C PHE A 234 -1.30 7.16 6.70
N ARG A 235 -2.54 7.63 6.58
CA ARG A 235 -3.53 7.05 5.66
C ARG A 235 -3.37 7.66 4.27
N GLU A 236 -3.26 6.82 3.24
CA GLU A 236 -3.06 7.24 1.85
C GLU A 236 -4.39 7.61 1.18
N PRO A 237 -4.61 8.89 0.80
CA PRO A 237 -5.84 9.30 0.12
C PRO A 237 -5.78 9.16 -1.39
N GLY A 238 -4.62 8.87 -1.98
CA GLY A 238 -4.57 8.71 -3.44
C GLY A 238 -3.20 8.85 -4.07
N ARG A 239 -3.20 8.70 -5.40
CA ARG A 239 -2.01 8.68 -6.24
C ARG A 239 -2.28 9.23 -7.63
N TYR A 240 -1.19 9.53 -8.36
CA TYR A 240 -1.28 10.05 -9.71
C TYR A 240 -0.05 9.67 -10.56
N TRP A 241 -0.21 9.66 -11.87
CA TRP A 241 0.82 9.52 -12.89
C TRP A 241 0.68 10.60 -13.95
N PRO A 242 1.82 11.13 -14.51
CA PRO A 242 3.19 10.93 -14.04
C PRO A 242 3.43 11.61 -12.68
N HIS A 243 4.53 11.22 -12.02
CA HIS A 243 5.02 11.87 -10.80
C HIS A 243 5.47 13.32 -11.07
N HIS A 244 5.70 14.08 -9.98
CA HIS A 244 6.11 15.50 -10.02
C HIS A 244 7.62 15.72 -9.77
N LEU A 245 8.42 14.63 -9.74
CA LEU A 245 9.85 14.74 -9.47
C LEU A 245 10.59 15.41 -10.62
N ALA A 246 11.60 16.22 -10.28
CA ALA A 246 12.59 16.66 -11.26
C ALA A 246 13.43 15.46 -11.76
N PRO A 247 14.01 15.50 -12.97
CA PRO A 247 14.77 14.37 -13.53
C PRO A 247 15.91 13.87 -12.67
N ALA A 248 16.56 14.74 -11.91
CA ALA A 248 17.64 14.34 -10.98
C ALA A 248 17.09 13.61 -9.76
N GLU A 249 15.96 14.06 -9.21
CA GLU A 249 15.27 13.38 -8.10
C GLU A 249 14.73 12.01 -8.53
N GLU A 250 14.13 11.92 -9.72
CA GLU A 250 13.67 10.65 -10.27
C GLU A 250 14.83 9.65 -10.36
N ARG A 251 15.98 10.05 -10.90
CA ARG A 251 17.15 9.19 -10.97
C ARG A 251 17.59 8.72 -9.58
N ALA A 252 17.70 9.64 -8.61
CA ALA A 252 18.10 9.30 -7.24
C ALA A 252 17.13 8.32 -6.57
N VAL A 253 15.81 8.46 -6.81
CA VAL A 253 14.80 7.52 -6.34
C VAL A 253 14.99 6.14 -6.98
N LEU A 254 15.15 6.08 -8.29
CA LEU A 254 15.30 4.81 -9.01
C LEU A 254 16.59 4.08 -8.63
N ASP A 255 17.69 4.80 -8.50
CA ASP A 255 19.00 4.24 -8.07
C ASP A 255 18.91 3.69 -6.64
N LEU A 256 18.22 4.38 -5.73
CA LEU A 256 17.97 3.90 -4.37
C LEU A 256 17.14 2.62 -4.38
N VAL A 257 16.06 2.57 -5.18
CA VAL A 257 15.18 1.40 -5.30
C VAL A 257 15.92 0.21 -5.89
N THR A 258 16.73 0.41 -6.94
CA THR A 258 17.57 -0.66 -7.52
C THR A 258 18.45 -1.28 -6.44
N ARG A 259 19.23 -0.46 -5.72
CA ARG A 259 20.11 -0.94 -4.64
C ARG A 259 19.33 -1.65 -3.52
N ALA A 260 18.15 -1.15 -3.18
CA ALA A 260 17.30 -1.79 -2.16
C ALA A 260 16.82 -3.19 -2.61
N LEU A 261 16.34 -3.33 -3.84
CA LEU A 261 15.91 -4.60 -4.40
C LEU A 261 17.05 -5.62 -4.49
N GLU A 262 18.24 -5.18 -4.88
CA GLU A 262 19.46 -6.01 -4.92
C GLU A 262 19.87 -6.46 -3.52
N ALA A 263 19.90 -5.54 -2.53
CA ALA A 263 20.25 -5.83 -1.15
C ALA A 263 19.30 -6.84 -0.48
N LEU A 264 18.01 -6.80 -0.84
CA LEU A 264 17.00 -7.76 -0.37
C LEU A 264 16.99 -9.07 -1.16
N GLY A 265 17.81 -9.19 -2.20
CA GLY A 265 17.89 -10.38 -3.05
C GLY A 265 16.66 -10.62 -3.89
N VAL A 266 15.96 -9.55 -4.28
CA VAL A 266 14.79 -9.65 -5.15
C VAL A 266 15.24 -9.93 -6.58
N ARG A 267 14.84 -11.08 -7.13
CA ARG A 267 15.26 -11.56 -8.45
C ARG A 267 14.10 -11.93 -9.36
N HIS A 268 12.86 -11.84 -8.87
CA HIS A 268 11.69 -12.28 -9.63
C HIS A 268 10.44 -11.49 -9.22
N GLY A 269 9.57 -11.21 -10.20
CA GLY A 269 8.25 -10.66 -9.99
C GLY A 269 8.16 -9.14 -9.92
N LEU A 270 6.94 -8.65 -9.71
CA LEU A 270 6.65 -7.24 -9.50
C LEU A 270 6.87 -6.85 -8.04
N THR A 271 7.39 -5.64 -7.84
CA THR A 271 7.56 -5.03 -6.51
C THR A 271 6.96 -3.64 -6.48
N HIS A 272 6.55 -3.21 -5.29
CA HIS A 272 6.07 -1.87 -4.97
C HIS A 272 6.95 -1.31 -3.86
N THR A 273 7.76 -0.31 -4.18
CA THR A 273 8.67 0.33 -3.21
C THR A 273 8.20 1.73 -2.89
N GLU A 274 7.96 2.01 -1.62
CA GLU A 274 7.60 3.34 -1.13
C GLU A 274 8.85 4.10 -0.70
N VAL A 275 8.97 5.35 -1.16
CA VAL A 275 10.15 6.20 -0.97
C VAL A 275 9.72 7.56 -0.43
N LYS A 276 10.26 7.93 0.74
CA LYS A 276 10.12 9.27 1.32
C LYS A 276 11.07 10.24 0.64
N LEU A 277 10.57 11.41 0.30
CA LEU A 277 11.33 12.52 -0.26
C LEU A 277 11.76 13.42 0.90
N THR A 278 12.99 13.30 1.35
CA THR A 278 13.51 14.12 2.45
C THR A 278 14.40 15.27 1.93
N PRO A 279 14.67 16.30 2.75
CA PRO A 279 15.56 17.39 2.34
C PRO A 279 16.99 16.94 1.97
N VAL A 280 17.43 15.79 2.49
CA VAL A 280 18.78 15.23 2.26
C VAL A 280 18.80 14.11 1.21
N GLY A 281 17.69 13.88 0.50
CA GLY A 281 17.55 12.86 -0.54
C GLY A 281 16.46 11.82 -0.24
N PRO A 282 16.24 10.87 -1.16
CA PRO A 282 15.21 9.85 -0.99
C PRO A 282 15.61 8.81 0.08
N ARG A 283 14.62 8.32 0.84
CA ARG A 283 14.76 7.30 1.87
C ARG A 283 13.69 6.20 1.68
N ILE A 284 14.04 4.95 1.88
CA ILE A 284 13.08 3.84 1.77
C ILE A 284 12.07 3.89 2.93
N ILE A 285 10.77 3.87 2.61
CA ILE A 285 9.71 3.62 3.59
C ILE A 285 9.52 2.12 3.74
N GLU A 286 9.28 1.41 2.63
CA GLU A 286 9.04 -0.03 2.62
C GLU A 286 9.21 -0.60 1.19
N VAL A 287 9.70 -1.83 1.10
CA VAL A 287 9.73 -2.62 -0.14
C VAL A 287 8.75 -3.78 -0.03
N ASN A 288 7.74 -3.80 -0.88
CA ASN A 288 6.72 -4.84 -0.95
C ASN A 288 6.97 -5.76 -2.14
N GLY A 289 6.98 -7.08 -1.94
CA GLY A 289 7.25 -8.10 -2.96
C GLY A 289 6.05 -8.42 -3.86
N ARG A 290 5.24 -7.41 -4.15
CA ARG A 290 4.04 -7.53 -4.97
C ARG A 290 3.69 -6.18 -5.62
N LEU A 291 2.75 -6.18 -6.54
CA LEU A 291 2.18 -4.98 -7.15
C LEU A 291 1.53 -4.06 -6.08
N GLY A 292 1.62 -2.76 -6.25
CA GLY A 292 0.92 -1.78 -5.41
C GLY A 292 -0.60 -1.84 -5.57
N GLY A 293 -1.34 -1.52 -4.48
CA GLY A 293 -2.79 -1.41 -4.53
C GLY A 293 -3.25 -0.31 -5.49
N HIS A 294 -4.30 -0.58 -6.26
CA HIS A 294 -4.91 0.32 -7.27
C HIS A 294 -3.99 0.74 -8.44
N VAL A 295 -2.70 0.36 -8.42
CA VAL A 295 -1.73 0.73 -9.47
C VAL A 295 -2.10 0.10 -10.81
N ASN A 296 -2.65 -1.12 -10.81
CA ASN A 296 -3.11 -1.76 -12.04
C ASN A 296 -4.23 -0.97 -12.72
N GLY A 297 -5.21 -0.48 -11.95
CA GLY A 297 -6.28 0.37 -12.46
C GLY A 297 -5.74 1.66 -13.09
N LEU A 298 -4.74 2.28 -12.43
CA LEU A 298 -4.08 3.48 -12.95
C LEU A 298 -3.30 3.18 -14.23
N ALA A 299 -2.55 2.07 -14.29
CA ALA A 299 -1.80 1.65 -15.49
C ALA A 299 -2.73 1.41 -16.69
N ARG A 300 -3.87 0.80 -16.46
CA ARG A 300 -4.89 0.56 -17.51
C ARG A 300 -5.48 1.85 -18.04
N THR A 301 -5.84 2.78 -17.16
CA THR A 301 -6.45 4.05 -17.58
C THR A 301 -5.45 5.03 -18.19
N ALA A 302 -4.22 5.06 -17.68
CA ALA A 302 -3.19 6.00 -18.11
C ALA A 302 -2.40 5.54 -19.34
N CYS A 303 -2.16 4.24 -19.49
CA CYS A 303 -1.26 3.69 -20.49
C CYS A 303 -1.84 2.48 -21.27
N GLY A 304 -3.06 2.02 -20.97
CA GLY A 304 -3.65 0.84 -21.59
C GLY A 304 -2.96 -0.49 -21.21
N VAL A 305 -2.15 -0.50 -20.14
CA VAL A 305 -1.33 -1.65 -19.73
C VAL A 305 -1.98 -2.34 -18.53
N ASP A 306 -2.12 -3.66 -18.61
CA ASP A 306 -2.57 -4.50 -17.50
C ASP A 306 -1.37 -5.14 -16.79
N LEU A 307 -1.08 -4.67 -15.57
CA LEU A 307 0.06 -5.15 -14.79
C LEU A 307 -0.17 -6.54 -14.16
N VAL A 308 -1.43 -6.98 -14.01
CA VAL A 308 -1.76 -8.36 -13.61
C VAL A 308 -1.38 -9.31 -14.73
N ARG A 309 -1.70 -8.95 -15.98
CA ARG A 309 -1.27 -9.71 -17.16
C ARG A 309 0.25 -9.73 -17.28
N ALA A 310 0.91 -8.60 -17.07
CA ALA A 310 2.37 -8.52 -17.10
C ALA A 310 3.01 -9.43 -16.04
N ALA A 311 2.48 -9.45 -14.81
CA ALA A 311 2.93 -10.35 -13.75
C ALA A 311 2.72 -11.82 -14.09
N ALA A 312 1.59 -12.17 -14.69
CA ALA A 312 1.28 -13.54 -15.10
C ALA A 312 2.23 -14.02 -16.23
N LEU A 313 2.46 -13.20 -17.24
CA LEU A 313 3.42 -13.50 -18.30
C LEU A 313 4.82 -13.69 -17.77
N HIS A 314 5.27 -12.78 -16.87
CA HIS A 314 6.58 -12.87 -16.24
C HIS A 314 6.72 -14.15 -15.40
N ALA A 315 5.72 -14.50 -14.60
CA ALA A 315 5.73 -15.73 -13.80
C ALA A 315 5.83 -16.98 -14.67
N LEU A 316 5.23 -16.95 -15.88
CA LEU A 316 5.29 -18.02 -16.89
C LEU A 316 6.61 -18.04 -17.70
N GLY A 317 7.59 -17.20 -17.35
CA GLY A 317 8.85 -17.08 -18.07
C GLY A 317 8.70 -16.44 -19.45
N ARG A 318 7.61 -15.71 -19.70
CA ARG A 318 7.34 -14.99 -20.95
C ARG A 318 7.66 -13.52 -20.78
N HIS A 319 8.16 -12.88 -21.84
CA HIS A 319 8.37 -11.44 -21.82
C HIS A 319 7.03 -10.70 -21.68
N PRO A 320 6.83 -9.84 -20.66
CA PRO A 320 5.54 -9.20 -20.39
C PRO A 320 5.17 -8.12 -21.41
N GLY A 321 6.09 -7.69 -22.28
CA GLY A 321 5.86 -6.64 -23.26
C GLY A 321 5.67 -5.25 -22.68
N VAL A 322 6.10 -5.02 -21.43
CA VAL A 322 5.91 -3.76 -20.72
C VAL A 322 7.25 -3.11 -20.44
N GLY A 323 7.43 -1.89 -20.92
CA GLY A 323 8.55 -1.02 -20.58
C GLY A 323 8.13 0.10 -19.61
N ARG A 324 8.92 1.16 -19.57
CA ARG A 324 8.62 2.33 -18.75
C ARG A 324 7.30 3.00 -19.18
N LEU A 325 6.36 3.12 -18.24
CA LEU A 325 5.06 3.74 -18.45
C LEU A 325 5.17 5.26 -18.25
N ARG A 326 4.82 6.03 -19.27
CA ARG A 326 4.89 7.50 -19.27
C ARG A 326 3.63 8.07 -19.91
N PRO A 327 2.56 8.32 -19.14
CA PRO A 327 1.36 8.94 -19.68
C PRO A 327 1.62 10.39 -20.08
N GLY A 328 0.96 10.86 -21.15
CA GLY A 328 1.09 12.23 -21.66
C GLY A 328 0.29 13.26 -20.88
N ARG A 329 -0.65 12.82 -20.03
CA ARG A 329 -1.48 13.66 -19.15
C ARG A 329 -1.44 13.13 -17.72
N VAL A 330 -1.88 13.93 -16.76
CA VAL A 330 -1.92 13.52 -15.36
C VAL A 330 -3.20 12.73 -15.09
N HIS A 331 -3.04 11.43 -14.83
CA HIS A 331 -4.09 10.53 -14.36
C HIS A 331 -4.03 10.41 -12.85
N PHE A 332 -5.16 10.44 -12.17
CA PHE A 332 -5.21 10.38 -10.72
C PHE A 332 -6.32 9.48 -10.20
N GLN A 333 -6.15 9.04 -8.97
CA GLN A 333 -7.15 8.39 -8.13
C GLN A 333 -7.12 9.05 -6.76
N HIS A 334 -8.29 9.44 -6.26
CA HIS A 334 -8.47 9.96 -4.90
C HIS A 334 -9.52 9.11 -4.18
N ASN A 335 -9.16 8.59 -3.02
CA ASN A 335 -10.02 7.77 -2.17
C ASN A 335 -10.58 8.61 -1.03
N GLY A 336 -11.88 8.63 -0.86
CA GLY A 336 -12.51 9.07 0.37
C GLY A 336 -12.20 8.08 1.49
N LEU A 337 -11.70 8.56 2.63
CA LEU A 337 -11.28 7.71 3.73
C LEU A 337 -12.32 7.67 4.85
N ALA A 338 -12.55 6.47 5.41
CA ALA A 338 -13.44 6.30 6.55
C ALA A 338 -12.94 7.09 7.78
N PRO A 339 -13.83 7.54 8.67
CA PRO A 339 -13.49 8.08 9.97
C PRO A 339 -12.61 7.12 10.78
N THR A 340 -11.72 7.66 11.62
CA THR A 340 -10.95 6.88 12.60
C THR A 340 -11.80 6.51 13.83
N GLU A 341 -12.92 7.20 14.03
CA GLU A 341 -13.92 6.89 15.04
C GLU A 341 -14.89 5.82 14.53
N PRO A 342 -15.28 4.84 15.36
CA PRO A 342 -16.30 3.86 14.97
C PRO A 342 -17.63 4.53 14.63
N CYS A 343 -18.19 4.18 13.47
CA CYS A 343 -19.47 4.76 13.01
C CYS A 343 -20.22 3.81 12.08
N ARG A 344 -21.38 4.23 11.60
CA ARG A 344 -22.15 3.58 10.54
C ARG A 344 -22.34 4.58 9.40
N LEU A 345 -22.06 4.19 8.17
CA LEU A 345 -22.35 5.00 6.99
C LEU A 345 -23.88 5.03 6.76
N LEU A 346 -24.48 6.22 6.77
CA LEU A 346 -25.90 6.43 6.52
C LEU A 346 -26.19 6.86 5.07
N GLY A 347 -25.27 7.65 4.46
CA GLY A 347 -25.47 8.15 3.12
C GLY A 347 -24.18 8.69 2.48
N VAL A 348 -24.19 8.75 1.15
CA VAL A 348 -23.16 9.40 0.31
C VAL A 348 -23.89 10.34 -0.63
N HIS A 349 -23.61 11.63 -0.56
CA HIS A 349 -24.29 12.66 -1.31
C HIS A 349 -23.35 13.34 -2.32
N GLY A 350 -23.90 13.82 -3.45
CA GLY A 350 -23.13 14.53 -4.46
C GLY A 350 -22.52 13.67 -5.58
N ALA A 351 -22.64 12.37 -5.51
CA ALA A 351 -22.06 11.42 -6.47
C ALA A 351 -22.38 11.71 -7.95
N ALA A 352 -23.61 12.17 -8.24
CA ALA A 352 -24.02 12.53 -9.60
C ALA A 352 -23.29 13.78 -10.13
N ARG A 353 -23.12 14.80 -9.27
CA ARG A 353 -22.38 16.03 -9.64
C ARG A 353 -20.91 15.72 -9.90
N VAL A 354 -20.28 14.91 -9.05
CA VAL A 354 -18.89 14.50 -9.26
C VAL A 354 -18.71 13.76 -10.58
N ARG A 355 -19.61 12.81 -10.92
CA ARG A 355 -19.55 12.07 -12.20
C ARG A 355 -19.75 12.98 -13.42
N ALA A 356 -20.48 14.08 -13.27
CA ALA A 356 -20.74 15.03 -14.34
C ALA A 356 -19.65 16.11 -14.49
N ARG A 357 -18.66 16.14 -13.59
CA ARG A 357 -17.59 17.14 -13.61
C ARG A 357 -16.58 16.84 -14.72
N ASP A 358 -16.27 17.85 -15.53
CA ASP A 358 -15.24 17.75 -16.57
C ASP A 358 -13.89 17.33 -15.97
N GLY A 359 -13.20 16.38 -16.61
CA GLY A 359 -11.95 15.81 -16.16
C GLY A 359 -12.08 14.63 -15.19
N VAL A 360 -13.26 14.43 -14.58
CA VAL A 360 -13.58 13.20 -13.83
C VAL A 360 -13.94 12.09 -14.81
N SER A 361 -13.17 11.01 -14.80
CA SER A 361 -13.43 9.82 -15.62
C SER A 361 -14.39 8.86 -14.95
N GLY A 362 -14.56 8.94 -13.62
CA GLY A 362 -15.53 8.16 -12.89
C GLY A 362 -15.47 8.32 -11.38
N TYR A 363 -16.48 7.74 -10.75
CA TYR A 363 -16.65 7.72 -9.30
C TYR A 363 -17.35 6.42 -8.89
N ARG A 364 -16.81 5.74 -7.88
CA ARG A 364 -17.35 4.50 -7.34
C ARG A 364 -17.33 4.49 -5.82
N VAL A 365 -18.45 4.10 -5.22
CA VAL A 365 -18.56 3.87 -3.77
C VAL A 365 -18.24 2.41 -3.48
N PHE A 366 -17.40 2.17 -2.49
CA PHE A 366 -17.04 0.85 -1.97
C PHE A 366 -17.86 0.49 -0.73
N ALA A 367 -18.01 1.46 0.18
CA ALA A 367 -18.76 1.27 1.42
C ALA A 367 -20.27 1.24 1.16
N ARG A 368 -20.98 0.30 1.79
CA ARG A 368 -22.45 0.19 1.66
C ARG A 368 -23.15 1.05 2.70
N VAL A 369 -24.25 1.70 2.31
CA VAL A 369 -25.16 2.35 3.27
C VAL A 369 -25.61 1.31 4.29
N GLY A 370 -25.58 1.68 5.58
CA GLY A 370 -25.82 0.78 6.70
C GLY A 370 -24.59 0.02 7.20
N GLN A 371 -23.48 0.04 6.47
CA GLN A 371 -22.24 -0.64 6.88
C GLN A 371 -21.66 -0.04 8.15
N ARG A 372 -21.28 -0.90 9.11
CA ARG A 372 -20.47 -0.51 10.26
C ARG A 372 -19.01 -0.33 9.84
N LEU A 373 -18.44 0.79 10.25
CA LEU A 373 -17.03 1.14 10.06
C LEU A 373 -16.37 1.08 11.44
N PRO A 374 -15.39 0.19 11.64
CA PRO A 374 -14.88 -0.09 12.99
C PRO A 374 -13.97 1.02 13.54
N GLY A 375 -13.67 2.05 12.72
CA GLY A 375 -12.68 3.06 13.09
C GLY A 375 -11.24 2.54 13.00
N GLY A 376 -10.33 3.22 13.73
CA GLY A 376 -8.90 2.91 13.77
C GLY A 376 -8.10 3.60 12.66
N VAL A 377 -6.78 3.45 12.72
CA VAL A 377 -5.84 4.22 11.88
C VAL A 377 -5.49 3.56 10.54
N MET A 378 -6.09 2.44 10.21
CA MET A 378 -5.90 1.77 8.92
C MET A 378 -6.48 2.64 7.78
N THR A 379 -5.83 2.65 6.63
CA THR A 379 -6.40 3.16 5.39
C THR A 379 -7.62 2.31 5.01
N ARG A 380 -8.81 2.89 5.14
CA ARG A 380 -10.09 2.27 4.79
C ARG A 380 -10.85 3.20 3.85
N GLU A 381 -11.03 2.74 2.63
CA GLU A 381 -11.65 3.52 1.58
C GLU A 381 -13.19 3.43 1.64
N LEU A 382 -13.84 4.58 1.51
CA LEU A 382 -15.29 4.69 1.33
C LEU A 382 -15.67 4.63 -0.15
N ASP A 383 -14.88 5.34 -0.96
CA ASP A 383 -15.09 5.51 -2.39
C ASP A 383 -13.79 5.86 -3.11
N VAL A 384 -13.88 6.01 -4.43
CA VAL A 384 -12.80 6.50 -5.27
C VAL A 384 -13.34 7.41 -6.37
N VAL A 385 -12.69 8.56 -6.54
CA VAL A 385 -12.77 9.43 -7.72
C VAL A 385 -11.52 9.22 -8.55
N TRP A 386 -11.67 9.06 -9.86
CA TRP A 386 -10.51 9.04 -10.76
C TRP A 386 -10.76 9.94 -11.97
N GLY A 387 -9.70 10.47 -12.54
CA GLY A 387 -9.81 11.40 -13.63
C GLY A 387 -8.48 11.70 -14.31
N VAL A 388 -8.53 12.67 -15.24
CA VAL A 388 -7.41 13.09 -16.07
C VAL A 388 -7.35 14.61 -16.08
N ALA A 389 -6.15 15.15 -15.92
CA ALA A 389 -5.88 16.58 -15.96
C ALA A 389 -4.67 16.87 -16.87
N ASP A 390 -4.54 18.12 -17.33
CA ASP A 390 -3.43 18.49 -18.22
C ASP A 390 -2.09 18.59 -17.47
N ASP A 391 -2.15 19.03 -16.21
CA ASP A 391 -1.01 19.16 -15.32
C ASP A 391 -1.39 18.87 -13.85
N HIS A 392 -0.40 18.90 -12.95
CA HIS A 392 -0.59 18.62 -11.52
C HIS A 392 -1.45 19.67 -10.81
N ASP A 393 -1.35 20.94 -11.20
CA ASP A 393 -2.16 22.01 -10.60
C ASP A 393 -3.63 21.89 -11.01
N ALA A 394 -3.89 21.56 -12.27
CA ALA A 394 -5.23 21.25 -12.77
C ALA A 394 -5.81 20.02 -12.06
N MET A 395 -5.00 18.97 -11.84
CA MET A 395 -5.39 17.79 -11.06
C MET A 395 -5.80 18.18 -9.63
N VAL A 396 -5.00 18.98 -8.94
CA VAL A 396 -5.29 19.42 -7.56
C VAL A 396 -6.60 20.23 -7.52
N ARG A 397 -6.80 21.15 -8.47
CA ARG A 397 -8.06 21.91 -8.58
C ARG A 397 -9.25 20.99 -8.83
N LEU A 398 -9.10 20.01 -9.71
CA LEU A 398 -10.15 19.04 -10.05
C LEU A 398 -10.53 18.18 -8.84
N ILE A 399 -9.53 17.64 -8.11
CA ILE A 399 -9.76 16.88 -6.88
C ILE A 399 -10.49 17.73 -5.85
N ARG A 400 -10.00 18.95 -5.56
CA ARG A 400 -10.64 19.85 -4.59
C ARG A 400 -12.09 20.17 -4.96
N GLY A 401 -12.34 20.43 -6.24
CA GLY A 401 -13.70 20.68 -6.74
C GLY A 401 -14.61 19.47 -6.59
N ALA A 402 -14.13 18.25 -6.91
CA ALA A 402 -14.90 17.02 -6.73
C ALA A 402 -15.21 16.76 -5.25
N LEU A 403 -14.23 16.93 -4.35
CA LEU A 403 -14.43 16.77 -2.91
C LEU A 403 -15.39 17.80 -2.31
N GLY A 404 -15.40 19.03 -2.84
CA GLY A 404 -16.35 20.08 -2.43
C GLY A 404 -17.82 19.78 -2.78
N GLU A 405 -18.06 18.83 -3.68
CA GLU A 405 -19.41 18.38 -4.06
C GLU A 405 -19.87 17.13 -3.30
N LEU A 406 -18.95 16.44 -2.62
CA LEU A 406 -19.23 15.20 -1.89
C LEU A 406 -19.44 15.46 -0.41
N SER A 407 -20.36 14.73 0.19
CA SER A 407 -20.49 14.63 1.64
C SER A 407 -20.94 13.23 2.04
N TYR A 408 -20.59 12.85 3.26
CA TYR A 408 -20.99 11.59 3.87
C TYR A 408 -21.82 11.85 5.10
N GLU A 409 -22.84 11.05 5.28
CA GLU A 409 -23.63 11.03 6.51
C GLU A 409 -23.26 9.79 7.33
N PHE A 410 -22.85 10.00 8.58
CA PHE A 410 -22.45 8.94 9.51
C PHE A 410 -23.29 8.99 10.78
N ALA A 411 -23.61 7.83 11.35
CA ALA A 411 -24.08 7.70 12.72
C ALA A 411 -22.90 7.34 13.62
N PHE A 412 -22.52 8.26 14.51
CA PHE A 412 -21.58 8.05 15.59
C PHE A 412 -22.31 7.69 16.89
N ALA A 413 -21.54 7.42 17.97
CA ALA A 413 -22.11 7.09 19.27
C ALA A 413 -22.96 8.23 19.85
N ASP A 414 -22.60 9.48 19.56
CA ASP A 414 -23.27 10.70 20.02
C ASP A 414 -24.31 11.27 19.03
N GLY A 415 -24.54 10.60 17.92
CA GLY A 415 -25.58 10.95 16.93
C GLY A 415 -25.10 11.02 15.48
N PRO A 416 -26.04 11.33 14.57
CA PRO A 416 -25.74 11.46 13.16
C PRO A 416 -25.03 12.79 12.85
N ARG A 417 -24.09 12.76 11.88
CA ARG A 417 -23.37 13.94 11.39
C ARG A 417 -23.15 13.83 9.89
N THR A 418 -23.28 14.97 9.20
CA THR A 418 -22.87 15.10 7.80
C THR A 418 -21.50 15.75 7.74
N VAL A 419 -20.56 15.10 7.06
CA VAL A 419 -19.17 15.53 6.94
C VAL A 419 -18.85 15.75 5.47
N ALA A 420 -18.32 16.93 5.10
CA ALA A 420 -17.84 17.16 3.74
C ALA A 420 -16.67 16.23 3.43
N ALA A 421 -16.60 15.73 2.19
CA ALA A 421 -15.53 14.81 1.81
C ALA A 421 -14.13 15.45 1.94
N ALA A 422 -14.02 16.76 1.69
CA ALA A 422 -12.80 17.53 1.89
C ALA A 422 -12.29 17.51 3.35
N ASP A 423 -13.22 17.39 4.31
CA ASP A 423 -12.91 17.45 5.75
C ASP A 423 -12.85 16.05 6.38
N CYS A 424 -13.28 15.02 5.66
CA CYS A 424 -13.43 13.67 6.21
C CYS A 424 -12.13 13.07 6.76
N GLY A 425 -10.99 13.52 6.24
CA GLY A 425 -9.66 13.17 6.76
C GLY A 425 -9.12 14.12 7.83
N ALA A 426 -9.49 15.40 7.79
CA ALA A 426 -9.00 16.45 8.67
C ALA A 426 -9.84 16.62 9.94
N TRP A 427 -11.10 16.26 9.87
CA TRP A 427 -12.11 16.55 10.90
C TRP A 427 -11.83 15.93 12.28
N GLN A 428 -11.08 14.85 12.34
CA GLN A 428 -10.85 14.13 13.61
C GLN A 428 -9.67 14.65 14.43
N ASP A 429 -8.92 15.58 13.86
CA ASP A 429 -7.77 16.18 14.52
C ASP A 429 -8.11 17.56 15.10
N GLY A 430 -9.09 17.68 15.99
CA GLY A 430 -9.31 18.90 16.78
C GLY A 430 -8.05 19.44 17.50
N ALA A 431 -6.88 19.02 17.08
CA ALA A 431 -5.56 19.38 17.56
C ALA A 431 -4.79 20.16 16.48
N ALA A 432 -4.17 21.23 16.95
CA ALA A 432 -3.25 22.12 16.29
C ALA A 432 -2.43 21.54 15.12
N ARG A 433 -2.09 22.43 14.15
CA ARG A 433 -1.11 22.25 13.06
C ARG A 433 0.04 21.31 13.45
N PRO A 434 0.50 20.45 12.53
CA PRO A 434 1.65 19.59 12.80
C PRO A 434 2.86 20.44 13.23
N PRO A 435 3.70 19.95 14.14
CA PRO A 435 4.88 20.67 14.63
C PRO A 435 5.91 21.01 13.53
N TYR A 436 5.68 20.61 12.29
CA TYR A 436 6.54 20.85 11.12
C TYR A 436 5.95 21.80 10.08
N ASP A 437 4.87 22.53 10.38
CA ASP A 437 4.42 23.62 9.51
C ASP A 437 5.36 24.81 9.73
N THR A 438 6.47 24.82 9.00
CA THR A 438 7.44 25.92 8.93
C THR A 438 6.98 27.05 8.03
N THR A 439 5.68 27.24 7.83
CA THR A 439 5.19 28.45 7.16
C THR A 439 5.51 29.64 8.08
N PRO A 440 6.32 30.66 7.63
CA PRO A 440 6.60 31.83 8.44
C PRO A 440 5.28 32.49 8.81
N GLY A 441 5.02 32.62 10.13
CA GLY A 441 3.85 33.30 10.64
C GLY A 441 3.74 34.68 9.98
N ARG A 442 2.62 34.96 9.33
CA ARG A 442 2.26 36.34 9.00
C ARG A 442 2.22 37.10 10.33
N GLY A 443 3.17 38.00 10.50
CA GLY A 443 3.27 38.85 11.66
C GLY A 443 1.91 39.46 11.98
N ALA A 444 1.52 39.38 13.25
CA ALA A 444 0.37 40.10 13.75
C ALA A 444 0.57 41.60 13.49
N PRO A 445 -0.45 42.34 13.05
CA PRO A 445 -0.36 43.80 12.92
C PRO A 445 -0.15 44.40 14.31
N GLY A 446 0.94 45.16 14.45
CA GLY A 446 1.28 45.87 15.65
C GLY A 446 0.09 46.75 16.11
N ARG A 447 -0.29 46.62 17.37
CA ARG A 447 -1.12 47.58 18.04
C ARG A 447 -0.25 48.82 18.31
N SER A 448 -0.49 49.87 17.53
CA SER A 448 -0.08 51.23 17.89
C SER A 448 -1.12 51.79 18.87
N GLY A 449 -0.66 52.25 19.96
CA GLY A 449 -1.39 52.96 21.00
C GLY A 449 -0.44 53.28 22.13
#